data_8c838782b8d77729b7dd860dfbf6bc07
#
_entry.id   8c838782b8d77729b7dd860dfbf6bc07
#
_cell.length_a   1.000
_cell.length_b   1.000
_cell.length_c   1.000
_cell.angle_alpha   90.00
_cell.angle_beta   90.00
_cell.angle_gamma   90.00
#
_symmetry.space_group_name_H-M   'P 1'
#
loop_
_entity.id
_entity.type
_entity.pdbx_description
1 polymer ?
#
loop_
_entity_poly.entity_id
_entity_poly.type
_entity_poly.pdbx_seq_one_letter_code
_entity_poly.pdbx_strand_id
1 'polypeptide(L)'
;TLLTAERMERLLEARSDEEVSKLLQDCGYPELDAACPEAMDAALSQAREELLTDLGDGAPDPRYIDIFKLKYDYHNAKAILKAAAMGTSPDRMLMDMGRIGAAELKTAVESGELDKLPGALPAAVAEAKSVLDTTRDPQLSDIVLDRWMYRDMAQVAEDTGSQFLRGYVETQIAVSYTHLTLPTILL
;
A
#
# COMPACT_ATOMS: atom_id res chain seq x y z
N THR A 1 -19.58 0.83 1.87
CA THR A 1 -20.51 -0.32 2.02
C THR A 1 -19.98 -1.50 1.21
N LEU A 2 -19.88 -2.68 1.83
CA LEU A 2 -19.41 -3.88 1.11
C LEU A 2 -20.40 -4.28 0.02
N LEU A 3 -19.90 -4.71 -1.14
CA LEU A 3 -20.71 -5.25 -2.22
C LEU A 3 -21.26 -6.62 -1.79
N THR A 4 -22.58 -6.78 -1.84
CA THR A 4 -23.23 -8.08 -1.64
C THR A 4 -23.03 -8.96 -2.87
N ALA A 5 -23.19 -10.30 -2.72
CA ALA A 5 -23.12 -11.23 -3.84
C ALA A 5 -24.09 -10.83 -4.98
N GLU A 6 -25.33 -10.45 -4.64
CA GLU A 6 -26.34 -9.99 -5.60
C GLU A 6 -25.87 -8.73 -6.37
N ARG A 7 -25.27 -7.75 -5.67
CA ARG A 7 -24.74 -6.55 -6.32
C ARG A 7 -23.57 -6.86 -7.23
N MET A 8 -22.73 -7.81 -6.83
CA MET A 8 -21.61 -8.28 -7.66
C MET A 8 -22.11 -8.97 -8.92
N GLU A 9 -23.12 -9.84 -8.81
CA GLU A 9 -23.75 -10.48 -9.98
C GLU A 9 -24.33 -9.44 -10.94
N ARG A 10 -25.06 -8.45 -10.43
CA ARG A 10 -25.60 -7.37 -11.27
C ARG A 10 -24.51 -6.56 -11.96
N LEU A 11 -23.36 -6.31 -11.32
CA LEU A 11 -22.22 -5.66 -11.97
C LEU A 11 -21.62 -6.52 -13.09
N LEU A 12 -21.54 -7.84 -12.89
CA LEU A 12 -21.05 -8.77 -13.91
C LEU A 12 -22.00 -8.91 -15.10
N GLU A 13 -23.31 -8.72 -14.89
CA GLU A 13 -24.35 -8.77 -15.94
C GLU A 13 -24.56 -7.44 -16.65
N ALA A 14 -23.95 -6.35 -16.17
CA ALA A 14 -24.07 -5.03 -16.77
C ALA A 14 -23.62 -5.05 -18.24
N ARG A 15 -24.38 -4.34 -19.08
CA ARG A 15 -24.20 -4.34 -20.54
C ARG A 15 -23.56 -3.07 -21.08
N SER A 16 -23.37 -2.07 -20.25
CA SER A 16 -22.69 -0.82 -20.62
C SER A 16 -21.94 -0.21 -19.44
N ASP A 17 -20.98 0.64 -19.75
CA ASP A 17 -20.18 1.37 -18.75
C ASP A 17 -21.05 2.33 -17.93
N GLU A 18 -22.09 2.91 -18.51
CA GLU A 18 -23.05 3.76 -17.80
C GLU A 18 -23.85 2.95 -16.77
N GLU A 19 -24.20 1.70 -17.09
CA GLU A 19 -24.89 0.82 -16.15
C GLU A 19 -23.97 0.43 -14.99
N VAL A 20 -22.69 0.14 -15.26
CA VAL A 20 -21.67 -0.11 -14.22
C VAL A 20 -21.50 1.11 -13.32
N SER A 21 -21.36 2.31 -13.91
CA SER A 21 -21.20 3.57 -13.16
C SER A 21 -22.38 3.80 -12.22
N LYS A 22 -23.60 3.62 -12.70
CA LYS A 22 -24.82 3.77 -11.89
C LYS A 22 -24.92 2.74 -10.77
N LEU A 23 -24.61 1.47 -11.06
CA LEU A 23 -24.62 0.41 -10.05
C LEU A 23 -23.61 0.66 -8.93
N LEU A 24 -22.42 1.17 -9.26
CA LEU A 24 -21.41 1.55 -8.27
C LEU A 24 -21.86 2.76 -7.45
N GLN A 25 -22.47 3.77 -8.07
CA GLN A 25 -23.04 4.92 -7.37
C GLN A 25 -24.16 4.49 -6.39
N ASP A 26 -25.05 3.58 -6.81
CA ASP A 26 -26.06 2.98 -5.93
C ASP A 26 -25.47 2.19 -4.75
N CYS A 27 -24.22 1.77 -4.88
CA CYS A 27 -23.45 1.11 -3.81
C CYS A 27 -22.72 2.09 -2.89
N GLY A 28 -22.81 3.41 -3.15
CA GLY A 28 -22.21 4.47 -2.33
C GLY A 28 -20.82 4.91 -2.78
N TYR A 29 -20.38 4.51 -3.97
CA TYR A 29 -19.19 5.09 -4.58
C TYR A 29 -19.48 6.48 -5.15
N PRO A 30 -18.49 7.37 -5.25
CA PRO A 30 -18.67 8.67 -5.90
C PRO A 30 -19.07 8.49 -7.37
N GLU A 31 -19.61 9.56 -7.97
CA GLU A 31 -19.88 9.56 -9.41
C GLU A 31 -18.57 9.31 -10.18
N LEU A 32 -18.58 8.29 -11.04
CA LEU A 32 -17.40 7.86 -11.79
C LEU A 32 -17.80 7.50 -13.23
N ASP A 33 -16.84 7.63 -14.12
CA ASP A 33 -16.94 7.16 -15.49
C ASP A 33 -16.26 5.78 -15.62
N ALA A 34 -17.05 4.71 -15.71
CA ALA A 34 -16.54 3.35 -15.82
C ALA A 34 -15.83 3.08 -17.17
N ALA A 35 -16.05 3.93 -18.19
CA ALA A 35 -15.31 3.86 -19.45
C ALA A 35 -13.87 4.40 -19.34
N CYS A 36 -13.56 5.16 -18.27
CA CYS A 36 -12.25 5.75 -18.02
C CYS A 36 -11.53 5.03 -16.87
N PRO A 37 -10.51 4.17 -17.14
CA PRO A 37 -9.78 3.46 -16.09
C PRO A 37 -9.17 4.38 -15.03
N GLU A 38 -8.67 5.54 -15.43
CA GLU A 38 -8.07 6.52 -14.53
C GLU A 38 -9.11 7.12 -13.57
N ALA A 39 -10.34 7.37 -14.04
CA ALA A 39 -11.45 7.84 -13.20
C ALA A 39 -11.89 6.76 -12.21
N MET A 40 -11.93 5.50 -12.64
CA MET A 40 -12.21 4.35 -11.79
C MET A 40 -11.18 4.22 -10.66
N ASP A 41 -9.89 4.24 -11.01
CA ASP A 41 -8.81 4.14 -10.03
C ASP A 41 -8.82 5.30 -9.03
N ALA A 42 -9.09 6.53 -9.49
CA ALA A 42 -9.21 7.69 -8.64
C ALA A 42 -10.40 7.56 -7.65
N ALA A 43 -11.58 7.15 -8.13
CA ALA A 43 -12.75 6.97 -7.28
C ALA A 43 -12.58 5.86 -6.25
N LEU A 44 -11.96 4.73 -6.64
CA LEU A 44 -11.66 3.62 -5.72
C LEU A 44 -10.58 4.01 -4.69
N SER A 45 -9.61 4.82 -5.09
CA SER A 45 -8.58 5.33 -4.18
C SER A 45 -9.18 6.30 -3.17
N GLN A 46 -10.04 7.23 -3.62
CA GLN A 46 -10.75 8.16 -2.74
C GLN A 46 -11.63 7.40 -1.74
N ALA A 47 -12.42 6.43 -2.17
CA ALA A 47 -13.27 5.65 -1.27
C ALA A 47 -12.47 4.87 -0.21
N ARG A 48 -11.25 4.40 -0.55
CA ARG A 48 -10.35 3.75 0.41
C ARG A 48 -9.73 4.74 1.38
N GLU A 49 -9.35 5.92 0.93
CA GLU A 49 -8.81 6.99 1.77
C GLU A 49 -9.84 7.46 2.79
N GLU A 50 -11.07 7.74 2.35
CA GLU A 50 -12.20 8.10 3.22
C GLU A 50 -12.44 7.01 4.28
N LEU A 51 -12.46 5.72 3.88
CA LEU A 51 -12.64 4.61 4.80
C LEU A 51 -11.52 4.54 5.86
N LEU A 52 -10.25 4.70 5.45
CA LEU A 52 -9.12 4.67 6.39
C LEU A 52 -9.12 5.89 7.32
N THR A 53 -9.59 7.03 6.87
CA THR A 53 -9.77 8.24 7.68
C THR A 53 -10.87 8.03 8.72
N ASP A 54 -12.06 7.60 8.28
CA ASP A 54 -13.19 7.33 9.17
C ASP A 54 -12.85 6.28 10.24
N LEU A 55 -12.13 5.23 9.85
CA LEU A 55 -11.66 4.21 10.79
C LEU A 55 -10.61 4.76 11.76
N GLY A 56 -9.73 5.65 11.29
CA GLY A 56 -8.72 6.32 12.11
C GLY A 56 -9.35 7.23 13.15
N ASP A 57 -10.34 8.02 12.77
CA ASP A 57 -11.05 8.94 13.64
C ASP A 57 -11.89 8.21 14.69
N GLY A 58 -12.40 7.02 14.35
CA GLY A 58 -13.17 6.17 15.27
C GLY A 58 -12.33 5.22 16.12
N ALA A 59 -11.04 5.05 15.81
CA ALA A 59 -10.18 4.10 16.51
C ALA A 59 -9.78 4.64 17.91
N PRO A 60 -9.77 3.79 18.95
CA PRO A 60 -9.28 4.17 20.29
C PRO A 60 -7.81 4.59 20.29
N ASP A 61 -7.03 4.07 19.35
CA ASP A 61 -5.63 4.39 19.13
C ASP A 61 -5.38 4.45 17.60
N PRO A 62 -4.95 5.60 17.06
CA PRO A 62 -4.69 5.76 15.63
C PRO A 62 -3.69 4.74 15.06
N ARG A 63 -2.77 4.24 15.91
CA ARG A 63 -1.77 3.23 15.50
C ARG A 63 -2.41 1.93 15.01
N TYR A 64 -3.66 1.63 15.39
CA TYR A 64 -4.39 0.47 14.85
C TYR A 64 -4.58 0.55 13.34
N ILE A 65 -4.73 1.76 12.80
CA ILE A 65 -4.91 2.00 11.37
C ILE A 65 -3.56 2.14 10.66
N ASP A 66 -2.53 2.62 11.36
CA ASP A 66 -1.18 2.77 10.81
C ASP A 66 -0.61 1.46 10.26
N ILE A 67 -0.92 0.31 10.88
CA ILE A 67 -0.52 -1.02 10.37
C ILE A 67 -1.00 -1.23 8.93
N PHE A 68 -2.20 -0.77 8.60
CA PHE A 68 -2.77 -0.90 7.26
C PHE A 68 -2.22 0.14 6.29
N LYS A 69 -1.79 1.31 6.79
CA LYS A 69 -1.16 2.37 6.01
C LYS A 69 0.30 2.08 5.67
N LEU A 70 1.02 1.37 6.54
CA LEU A 70 2.43 1.02 6.38
C LEU A 70 2.76 0.43 5.00
N LYS A 71 1.93 -0.48 4.51
CA LYS A 71 2.15 -1.11 3.20
C LYS A 71 2.26 -0.12 2.04
N TYR A 72 1.57 1.03 2.14
CA TYR A 72 1.60 2.06 1.10
C TYR A 72 2.89 2.89 1.17
N ASP A 73 3.40 3.18 2.38
CA ASP A 73 4.70 3.82 2.55
C ASP A 73 5.81 3.00 1.89
N TYR A 74 5.84 1.70 2.18
CA TYR A 74 6.84 0.79 1.62
C TYR A 74 6.64 0.52 0.13
N HIS A 75 5.39 0.47 -0.35
CA HIS A 75 5.08 0.41 -1.78
C HIS A 75 5.63 1.64 -2.52
N ASN A 76 5.36 2.83 -1.99
CA ASN A 76 5.86 4.07 -2.58
C ASN A 76 7.39 4.14 -2.56
N ALA A 77 8.04 3.71 -1.47
CA ALA A 77 9.50 3.64 -1.40
C ALA A 77 10.08 2.72 -2.49
N LYS A 78 9.47 1.54 -2.72
CA LYS A 78 9.86 0.63 -3.82
C LYS A 78 9.71 1.30 -5.19
N ALA A 79 8.55 1.95 -5.44
CA ALA A 79 8.28 2.63 -6.70
C ALA A 79 9.30 3.74 -6.97
N ILE A 80 9.61 4.56 -5.94
CA ILE A 80 10.56 5.68 -6.06
C ILE A 80 11.97 5.16 -6.35
N LEU A 81 12.47 4.19 -5.59
CA LEU A 81 13.82 3.64 -5.78
C LEU A 81 13.99 2.98 -7.16
N LYS A 82 12.99 2.22 -7.62
CA LYS A 82 13.01 1.61 -8.95
C LYS A 82 12.97 2.65 -10.06
N ALA A 83 12.08 3.63 -9.94
CA ALA A 83 11.98 4.69 -10.94
C ALA A 83 13.28 5.50 -11.04
N ALA A 84 13.92 5.80 -9.92
CA ALA A 84 15.23 6.45 -9.88
C ALA A 84 16.31 5.61 -10.59
N ALA A 85 16.35 4.30 -10.34
CA ALA A 85 17.30 3.39 -10.99
C ALA A 85 17.07 3.26 -12.50
N MET A 86 15.81 3.40 -12.96
CA MET A 86 15.43 3.32 -14.38
C MET A 86 15.45 4.69 -15.08
N GLY A 87 15.69 5.79 -14.37
CA GLY A 87 15.62 7.15 -14.91
C GLY A 87 14.21 7.56 -15.36
N THR A 88 13.17 7.05 -14.69
CA THR A 88 11.75 7.31 -14.99
C THR A 88 11.06 8.02 -13.84
N SER A 89 9.82 8.56 -14.06
CA SER A 89 9.02 9.11 -12.98
C SER A 89 8.20 8.02 -12.28
N PRO A 90 8.14 8.01 -10.93
CA PRO A 90 7.30 7.10 -10.16
C PRO A 90 5.83 7.53 -10.08
N ASP A 91 5.47 8.75 -10.51
CA ASP A 91 4.22 9.43 -10.15
C ASP A 91 2.94 8.61 -10.41
N ARG A 92 2.92 7.81 -11.50
CA ARG A 92 1.77 6.93 -11.81
C ARG A 92 1.64 5.71 -10.90
N MET A 93 2.68 5.39 -10.15
CA MET A 93 2.73 4.21 -9.27
C MET A 93 2.54 4.58 -7.80
N LEU A 94 2.58 5.86 -7.47
CA LEU A 94 2.46 6.33 -6.09
C LEU A 94 1.01 6.27 -5.62
N MET A 95 0.85 5.89 -4.35
CA MET A 95 -0.44 5.79 -3.66
C MET A 95 -0.44 6.71 -2.43
N ASP A 96 -1.35 7.68 -2.38
CA ASP A 96 -1.41 8.65 -1.29
C ASP A 96 -2.28 8.17 -0.11
N MET A 97 -2.02 6.95 0.33
CA MET A 97 -2.74 6.26 1.41
C MET A 97 -1.83 5.82 2.55
N GLY A 98 -0.60 6.29 2.57
CA GLY A 98 0.39 5.98 3.60
C GLY A 98 0.21 6.78 4.89
N ARG A 99 1.14 6.61 5.82
CA ARG A 99 1.30 7.47 7.01
C ARG A 99 1.94 8.80 6.63
N ILE A 100 2.67 8.81 5.52
CA ILE A 100 3.30 10.00 4.92
C ILE A 100 2.76 10.19 3.51
N GLY A 101 2.57 11.46 3.12
CA GLY A 101 2.16 11.80 1.76
C GLY A 101 3.15 11.32 0.71
N ALA A 102 2.66 10.75 -0.38
CA ALA A 102 3.50 10.17 -1.43
C ALA A 102 4.50 11.17 -2.03
N ALA A 103 4.09 12.44 -2.21
CA ALA A 103 4.94 13.51 -2.71
C ALA A 103 6.04 13.89 -1.71
N GLU A 104 5.74 13.89 -0.40
CA GLU A 104 6.68 14.15 0.67
C GLU A 104 7.72 13.04 0.75
N LEU A 105 7.29 11.78 0.73
CA LEU A 105 8.18 10.61 0.68
C LEU A 105 9.12 10.67 -0.54
N LYS A 106 8.58 10.98 -1.72
CA LYS A 106 9.38 11.15 -2.94
C LYS A 106 10.45 12.21 -2.76
N THR A 107 10.08 13.38 -2.27
CA THR A 107 11.01 14.49 -2.03
C THR A 107 12.11 14.10 -1.04
N ALA A 108 11.76 13.43 0.07
CA ALA A 108 12.72 13.00 1.08
C ALA A 108 13.72 11.97 0.53
N VAL A 109 13.26 11.02 -0.28
CA VAL A 109 14.13 10.00 -0.89
C VAL A 109 15.04 10.61 -1.96
N GLU A 110 14.53 11.52 -2.79
CA GLU A 110 15.31 12.19 -3.85
C GLU A 110 16.34 13.18 -3.29
N SER A 111 16.01 13.93 -2.23
CA SER A 111 16.93 14.87 -1.56
C SER A 111 17.91 14.18 -0.61
N GLY A 112 17.61 12.95 -0.18
CA GLY A 112 18.39 12.22 0.84
C GLY A 112 18.09 12.63 2.29
N GLU A 113 17.05 13.45 2.52
CA GLU A 113 16.62 13.87 3.86
C GLU A 113 15.72 12.81 4.52
N LEU A 114 16.26 11.62 4.75
CA LEU A 114 15.50 10.47 5.23
C LEU A 114 15.06 10.56 6.69
N ASP A 115 15.74 11.33 7.51
CA ASP A 115 15.46 11.52 8.95
C ASP A 115 14.09 12.14 9.24
N LYS A 116 13.45 12.72 8.25
CA LYS A 116 12.08 13.24 8.34
C LYS A 116 11.00 12.15 8.18
N LEU A 117 11.37 10.97 7.71
CA LEU A 117 10.43 9.87 7.45
C LEU A 117 10.02 9.18 8.76
N PRO A 118 8.77 8.69 8.86
CA PRO A 118 8.27 8.04 10.07
C PRO A 118 8.81 6.62 10.28
N GLY A 119 8.86 6.19 11.54
CA GLY A 119 9.13 4.82 11.94
C GLY A 119 10.49 4.29 11.48
N ALA A 120 10.49 3.09 10.93
CA ALA A 120 11.70 2.43 10.44
C ALA A 120 12.05 2.79 8.98
N LEU A 121 11.24 3.62 8.33
CA LEU A 121 11.36 3.95 6.90
C LEU A 121 12.72 4.57 6.52
N PRO A 122 13.35 5.46 7.34
CA PRO A 122 14.69 6.00 7.06
C PRO A 122 15.74 4.90 6.84
N ALA A 123 15.82 3.98 7.79
CA ALA A 123 16.78 2.87 7.74
C ALA A 123 16.47 1.90 6.59
N ALA A 124 15.19 1.64 6.36
CA ALA A 124 14.72 0.76 5.29
C ALA A 124 15.11 1.30 3.90
N VAL A 125 14.85 2.57 3.64
CA VAL A 125 15.18 3.23 2.38
C VAL A 125 16.69 3.30 2.16
N ALA A 126 17.46 3.64 3.21
CA ALA A 126 18.92 3.71 3.12
C ALA A 126 19.52 2.33 2.78
N GLU A 127 19.08 1.26 3.45
CA GLU A 127 19.56 -0.09 3.18
C GLU A 127 19.15 -0.57 1.78
N ALA A 128 17.89 -0.38 1.40
CA ALA A 128 17.37 -0.79 0.09
C ALA A 128 18.10 -0.08 -1.06
N LYS A 129 18.37 1.22 -0.91
CA LYS A 129 19.15 1.99 -1.87
C LYS A 129 20.58 1.48 -1.98
N SER A 130 21.25 1.21 -0.85
CA SER A 130 22.61 0.66 -0.84
C SER A 130 22.68 -0.70 -1.55
N VAL A 131 21.71 -1.59 -1.31
CA VAL A 131 21.61 -2.88 -1.99
C VAL A 131 21.39 -2.67 -3.49
N LEU A 132 20.48 -1.79 -3.89
CA LEU A 132 20.20 -1.51 -5.30
C LEU A 132 21.44 -0.93 -6.02
N ASP A 133 22.14 0.00 -5.38
CA ASP A 133 23.36 0.62 -5.94
C ASP A 133 24.51 -0.39 -6.13
N THR A 134 24.61 -1.35 -5.21
CA THR A 134 25.67 -2.37 -5.22
C THR A 134 25.37 -3.51 -6.18
N THR A 135 24.15 -4.03 -6.13
CA THR A 135 23.76 -5.26 -6.86
C THR A 135 23.18 -4.99 -8.24
N ARG A 136 22.61 -3.80 -8.43
CA ARG A 136 21.80 -3.43 -9.59
C ARG A 136 20.56 -4.33 -9.77
N ASP A 137 20.15 -5.01 -8.73
CA ASP A 137 19.00 -5.91 -8.71
C ASP A 137 17.84 -5.28 -7.93
N PRO A 138 16.78 -4.81 -8.62
CA PRO A 138 15.61 -4.22 -7.96
C PRO A 138 14.86 -5.21 -7.06
N GLN A 139 14.92 -6.51 -7.36
CA GLN A 139 14.23 -7.53 -6.56
C GLN A 139 14.85 -7.67 -5.17
N LEU A 140 16.17 -7.60 -5.08
CA LEU A 140 16.85 -7.63 -3.79
C LEU A 140 16.53 -6.39 -2.94
N SER A 141 16.44 -5.23 -3.57
CA SER A 141 15.99 -4.00 -2.91
C SER A 141 14.54 -4.13 -2.38
N ASP A 142 13.64 -4.72 -3.17
CA ASP A 142 12.25 -4.99 -2.74
C ASP A 142 12.19 -5.91 -1.52
N ILE A 143 12.99 -6.99 -1.51
CA ILE A 143 13.07 -7.93 -0.39
C ILE A 143 13.53 -7.23 0.90
N VAL A 144 14.48 -6.30 0.79
CA VAL A 144 14.92 -5.49 1.92
C VAL A 144 13.76 -4.65 2.47
N LEU A 145 13.03 -3.95 1.59
CA LEU A 145 11.89 -3.13 1.99
C LEU A 145 10.75 -3.96 2.58
N ASP A 146 10.46 -5.15 2.02
CA ASP A 146 9.46 -6.06 2.60
C ASP A 146 9.85 -6.54 4.00
N ARG A 147 11.11 -6.88 4.22
CA ARG A 147 11.61 -7.26 5.53
C ARG A 147 11.45 -6.13 6.56
N TRP A 148 11.76 -4.90 6.17
CA TRP A 148 11.59 -3.74 7.03
C TRP A 148 10.12 -3.42 7.29
N MET A 149 9.26 -3.54 6.27
CA MET A 149 7.81 -3.36 6.42
C MET A 149 7.24 -4.29 7.49
N TYR A 150 7.56 -5.58 7.43
CA TYR A 150 7.07 -6.52 8.44
C TYR A 150 7.64 -6.27 9.83
N ARG A 151 8.89 -5.81 9.95
CA ARG A 151 9.45 -5.38 11.23
C ARG A 151 8.74 -4.16 11.80
N ASP A 152 8.48 -3.15 10.97
CA ASP A 152 7.76 -1.94 11.37
C ASP A 152 6.31 -2.28 11.77
N MET A 153 5.62 -3.12 11.01
CA MET A 153 4.30 -3.63 11.37
C MET A 153 4.30 -4.38 12.71
N ALA A 154 5.29 -5.25 12.93
CA ALA A 154 5.41 -5.99 14.19
C ALA A 154 5.66 -5.05 15.37
N GLN A 155 6.50 -4.02 15.20
CA GLN A 155 6.77 -3.03 16.23
C GLN A 155 5.50 -2.22 16.57
N VAL A 156 4.75 -1.75 15.57
CA VAL A 156 3.47 -1.05 15.80
C VAL A 156 2.47 -1.96 16.51
N ALA A 157 2.36 -3.22 16.11
CA ALA A 157 1.47 -4.18 16.77
C ALA A 157 1.85 -4.41 18.24
N GLU A 158 3.15 -4.48 18.55
CA GLU A 158 3.66 -4.63 19.92
C GLU A 158 3.36 -3.39 20.76
N ASP A 159 3.63 -2.19 20.22
CA ASP A 159 3.41 -0.91 20.89
C ASP A 159 1.94 -0.63 21.20
N THR A 160 1.01 -1.20 20.44
CA THR A 160 -0.44 -1.12 20.73
C THR A 160 -0.88 -2.09 21.80
N GLY A 161 -0.12 -3.14 22.10
CA GLY A 161 -0.49 -4.22 23.01
C GLY A 161 -1.64 -5.10 22.51
N SER A 162 -2.12 -4.92 21.28
CA SER A 162 -3.25 -5.64 20.70
C SER A 162 -2.86 -7.05 20.27
N GLN A 163 -3.43 -8.08 20.91
CA GLN A 163 -3.24 -9.48 20.49
C GLN A 163 -3.78 -9.74 19.08
N PHE A 164 -4.86 -9.08 18.70
CA PHE A 164 -5.41 -9.19 17.34
C PHE A 164 -4.42 -8.70 16.30
N LEU A 165 -3.82 -7.51 16.49
CA LEU A 165 -2.87 -6.96 15.53
C LEU A 165 -1.59 -7.79 15.46
N ARG A 166 -1.10 -8.32 16.60
CA ARG A 166 0.02 -9.26 16.59
C ARG A 166 -0.28 -10.50 15.76
N GLY A 167 -1.40 -11.16 16.00
CA GLY A 167 -1.83 -12.33 15.24
C GLY A 167 -2.03 -12.02 13.74
N TYR A 168 -2.56 -10.84 13.41
CA TYR A 168 -2.68 -10.38 12.04
C TYR A 168 -1.30 -10.27 11.37
N VAL A 169 -0.33 -9.59 11.99
CA VAL A 169 1.02 -9.41 11.44
C VAL A 169 1.74 -10.74 11.30
N GLU A 170 1.68 -11.63 12.30
CA GLU A 170 2.24 -12.97 12.25
C GLU A 170 1.69 -13.77 11.06
N THR A 171 0.36 -13.67 10.82
CA THR A 171 -0.29 -14.33 9.68
C THR A 171 0.21 -13.75 8.35
N GLN A 172 0.33 -12.42 8.25
CA GLN A 172 0.86 -11.77 7.04
C GLN A 172 2.30 -12.20 6.75
N ILE A 173 3.13 -12.28 7.78
CA ILE A 173 4.51 -12.76 7.65
C ILE A 173 4.53 -14.22 7.17
N ALA A 174 3.74 -15.10 7.78
CA ALA A 174 3.67 -16.51 7.40
C ALA A 174 3.22 -16.70 5.95
N VAL A 175 2.20 -15.97 5.50
CA VAL A 175 1.71 -16.00 4.11
C VAL A 175 2.79 -15.50 3.15
N SER A 176 3.48 -14.41 3.47
CA SER A 176 4.56 -13.86 2.64
C SER A 176 5.71 -14.84 2.47
N TYR A 177 6.14 -15.49 3.56
CA TYR A 177 7.19 -16.52 3.48
C TYR A 177 6.78 -17.70 2.61
N THR A 178 5.52 -18.13 2.67
CA THR A 178 5.01 -19.24 1.85
C THR A 178 5.09 -18.88 0.36
N HIS A 179 4.74 -17.65 -0.02
CA HIS A 179 4.79 -17.20 -1.41
C HIS A 179 6.22 -16.95 -1.93
N LEU A 180 7.15 -16.55 -1.06
CA LEU A 180 8.53 -16.29 -1.45
C LEU A 180 9.38 -17.58 -1.53
N THR A 181 9.07 -18.59 -0.70
CA THR A 181 9.89 -19.82 -0.61
C THR A 181 9.42 -20.94 -1.52
N LEU A 182 8.14 -21.06 -1.81
CA LEU A 182 7.60 -22.09 -2.71
C LEU A 182 8.21 -22.08 -4.13
N PRO A 183 8.37 -20.93 -4.80
CA PRO A 183 9.02 -20.90 -6.12
C PRO A 183 10.50 -21.31 -6.08
N THR A 184 11.18 -21.10 -4.96
CA THR A 184 12.63 -21.40 -4.82
C THR A 184 12.87 -22.88 -4.54
N ILE A 185 11.88 -23.62 -4.03
CA ILE A 185 11.98 -25.07 -3.76
C ILE A 185 11.62 -25.90 -5.02
N LEU A 186 10.93 -25.28 -5.98
CA LEU A 186 10.50 -25.93 -7.24
C LEU A 186 11.45 -25.67 -8.42
N LEU A 187 12.51 -24.91 -8.23
CA LEU A 187 13.63 -24.70 -9.16
C LEU A 187 14.91 -25.34 -8.64
#